data_25fdedca35bda8cec6b32d9383061f9f
#
_entry.id   25fdedca35bda8cec6b32d9383061f9f
#
_cell.length_a   1.000
_cell.length_b   1.000
_cell.length_c   1.000
_cell.angle_alpha   90.00
_cell.angle_beta   90.00
_cell.angle_gamma   90.00
#
_symmetry.space_group_name_H-M   'P 1'
#
loop_
_entity.id
_entity.type
_entity.pdbx_description
1 polymer ?
#
loop_
_entity_poly.entity_id
_entity_poly.type
_entity_poly.pdbx_seq_one_letter_code
_entity_poly.pdbx_strand_id
1 'polypeptide(L)'
;MTFLAAAVFVEPAASAPSHPSVDFVRKVARDLLAAHRQGTTPAFLRVIQRYADLPEISTYSLGRYSTSLQKVQKPRFHRAVATYMARVLAMGSRDYTIAKYEIGEATVDKNKDVIVNSKVYLVTGQTYSVGWHLVWRNGRYKVRDIRVIFWLIPQQKSEFVSFLNKYDGDINRLIVALLG
;
A
#
# COMPACT_ATOMS: atom_id res chain seq x y z
N MET A 1 -2.89 45.25 -49.63
CA MET A 1 -3.73 44.24 -48.96
C MET A 1 -2.89 43.56 -47.94
N THR A 2 -3.03 43.95 -46.67
CA THR A 2 -2.19 43.47 -45.56
C THR A 2 -3.00 42.42 -44.80
N PHE A 3 -2.58 41.17 -44.85
CA PHE A 3 -3.19 40.09 -44.05
C PHE A 3 -2.68 40.14 -42.61
N LEU A 4 -3.57 40.46 -41.67
CA LEU A 4 -3.31 40.41 -40.26
C LEU A 4 -3.51 38.93 -39.80
N ALA A 5 -2.44 38.21 -39.50
CA ALA A 5 -2.50 36.88 -38.92
C ALA A 5 -2.79 37.02 -37.42
N ALA A 6 -4.00 36.67 -37.00
CA ALA A 6 -4.35 36.58 -35.59
C ALA A 6 -3.71 35.29 -34.99
N ALA A 7 -2.71 35.45 -34.13
CA ALA A 7 -2.16 34.36 -33.35
C ALA A 7 -3.17 33.99 -32.26
N VAL A 8 -3.76 32.81 -32.38
CA VAL A 8 -4.59 32.21 -31.30
C VAL A 8 -3.65 31.70 -30.22
N PHE A 9 -3.55 32.42 -29.12
CA PHE A 9 -2.92 31.92 -27.89
C PHE A 9 -3.84 30.88 -27.31
N VAL A 10 -3.48 29.61 -27.44
CA VAL A 10 -4.07 28.53 -26.66
C VAL A 10 -3.41 28.58 -25.28
N GLU A 11 -4.11 29.12 -24.29
CA GLU A 11 -3.70 28.99 -22.90
C GLU A 11 -3.66 27.49 -22.52
N PRO A 12 -2.56 27.00 -21.91
CA PRO A 12 -2.54 25.64 -21.39
C PRO A 12 -3.64 25.54 -20.33
N ALA A 13 -4.61 24.65 -20.56
CA ALA A 13 -5.66 24.37 -19.60
C ALA A 13 -5.00 24.06 -18.24
N ALA A 14 -5.26 24.89 -17.23
CA ALA A 14 -4.82 24.64 -15.85
C ALA A 14 -5.36 23.27 -15.45
N SER A 15 -4.47 22.32 -15.18
CA SER A 15 -4.86 21.00 -14.70
C SER A 15 -5.71 21.16 -13.44
N ALA A 16 -6.92 20.60 -13.46
CA ALA A 16 -7.78 20.60 -12.27
C ALA A 16 -6.98 20.10 -11.05
N PRO A 17 -7.18 20.70 -9.87
CA PRO A 17 -6.43 20.30 -8.68
C PRO A 17 -6.63 18.80 -8.44
N SER A 18 -5.52 18.07 -8.32
CA SER A 18 -5.56 16.63 -8.09
C SER A 18 -6.22 16.34 -6.74
N HIS A 19 -7.01 15.26 -6.65
CA HIS A 19 -7.62 14.86 -5.38
C HIS A 19 -6.52 14.66 -4.31
N PRO A 20 -6.70 15.12 -3.05
CA PRO A 20 -5.65 15.07 -2.01
C PRO A 20 -5.07 13.67 -1.77
N SER A 21 -5.83 12.61 -2.05
CA SER A 21 -5.36 11.23 -1.99
C SER A 21 -4.26 10.92 -3.01
N VAL A 22 -4.26 11.59 -4.16
CA VAL A 22 -3.24 11.42 -5.20
C VAL A 22 -1.88 11.93 -4.70
N ASP A 23 -1.87 13.08 -4.03
CA ASP A 23 -0.64 13.62 -3.43
C ASP A 23 -0.14 12.76 -2.27
N PHE A 24 -1.07 12.21 -1.49
CA PHE A 24 -0.74 11.22 -0.48
C PHE A 24 -0.06 9.99 -1.10
N VAL A 25 -0.62 9.41 -2.17
CA VAL A 25 -0.03 8.24 -2.86
C VAL A 25 1.33 8.58 -3.49
N ARG A 26 1.50 9.78 -4.06
CA ARG A 26 2.81 10.24 -4.56
C ARG A 26 3.87 10.20 -3.47
N LYS A 27 3.52 10.65 -2.27
CA LYS A 27 4.43 10.62 -1.10
C LYS A 27 4.75 9.18 -0.68
N VAL A 28 3.74 8.31 -0.57
CA VAL A 28 3.91 6.89 -0.23
C VAL A 28 4.79 6.19 -1.27
N ALA A 29 4.49 6.36 -2.56
CA ALA A 29 5.23 5.73 -3.66
C ALA A 29 6.70 6.15 -3.66
N ARG A 30 7.00 7.44 -3.44
CA ARG A 30 8.36 7.95 -3.33
C ARG A 30 9.12 7.30 -2.17
N ASP A 31 8.50 7.22 -0.99
CA ASP A 31 9.14 6.65 0.20
C ASP A 31 9.30 5.12 0.04
N LEU A 32 8.33 4.42 -0.59
CA LEU A 32 8.46 3.00 -0.95
C LEU A 32 9.60 2.76 -1.96
N LEU A 33 9.72 3.62 -2.97
CA LEU A 33 10.82 3.51 -3.94
C LEU A 33 12.18 3.72 -3.28
N ALA A 34 12.28 4.65 -2.33
CA ALA A 34 13.49 4.84 -1.55
C ALA A 34 13.82 3.61 -0.68
N ALA A 35 12.82 2.98 -0.07
CA ALA A 35 12.98 1.73 0.67
C ALA A 35 13.35 0.56 -0.25
N HIS A 36 12.75 0.48 -1.43
CA HIS A 36 13.05 -0.52 -2.46
C HIS A 36 14.53 -0.47 -2.90
N ARG A 37 15.07 0.73 -3.13
CA ARG A 37 16.50 0.92 -3.48
C ARG A 37 17.43 0.46 -2.35
N GLN A 38 17.03 0.58 -1.09
CA GLN A 38 17.78 0.06 0.05
C GLN A 38 17.66 -1.47 0.17
N GLY A 39 16.52 -2.06 -0.22
CA GLY A 39 16.25 -3.50 -0.20
C GLY A 39 16.25 -4.11 1.20
N THR A 40 16.04 -3.31 2.25
CA THR A 40 16.17 -3.77 3.65
C THR A 40 14.83 -3.76 4.40
N THR A 41 14.63 -4.74 5.26
CA THR A 41 13.45 -4.82 6.14
C THR A 41 13.24 -3.56 6.97
N PRO A 42 14.26 -2.94 7.61
CA PRO A 42 14.06 -1.70 8.36
C PRO A 42 13.59 -0.53 7.49
N ALA A 43 14.02 -0.44 6.23
CA ALA A 43 13.58 0.62 5.33
C ALA A 43 12.07 0.51 5.03
N PHE A 44 11.61 -0.69 4.65
CA PHE A 44 10.18 -0.94 4.41
C PHE A 44 9.35 -0.82 5.69
N LEU A 45 9.86 -1.27 6.83
CA LEU A 45 9.15 -1.17 8.11
C LEU A 45 8.80 0.28 8.47
N ARG A 46 9.72 1.22 8.27
CA ARG A 46 9.46 2.65 8.48
C ARG A 46 8.32 3.17 7.61
N VAL A 47 8.27 2.77 6.34
CA VAL A 47 7.21 3.17 5.41
C VAL A 47 5.86 2.58 5.82
N ILE A 48 5.82 1.29 6.15
CA ILE A 48 4.61 0.60 6.59
C ILE A 48 4.06 1.24 7.86
N GLN A 49 4.88 1.44 8.88
CA GLN A 49 4.45 2.07 10.14
C GLN A 49 3.91 3.49 9.96
N ARG A 50 4.45 4.24 9.00
CA ARG A 50 4.04 5.61 8.71
C ARG A 50 2.70 5.67 7.98
N TYR A 51 2.48 4.82 6.99
CA TYR A 51 1.40 4.97 6.01
C TYR A 51 0.31 3.92 6.10
N ALA A 52 0.57 2.69 6.55
CA ALA A 52 -0.43 1.63 6.63
C ALA A 52 -1.43 1.82 7.78
N ASP A 53 -2.66 1.36 7.57
CA ASP A 53 -3.66 1.21 8.63
C ASP A 53 -3.44 -0.12 9.37
N LEU A 54 -2.35 -0.19 10.14
CA LEU A 54 -1.94 -1.41 10.82
C LEU A 54 -3.00 -2.03 11.73
N PRO A 55 -3.78 -1.26 12.52
CA PRO A 55 -4.85 -1.84 13.34
C PRO A 55 -5.89 -2.58 12.50
N GLU A 56 -6.33 -1.98 11.39
CA GLU A 56 -7.32 -2.59 10.51
C GLU A 56 -6.75 -3.78 9.73
N ILE A 57 -5.59 -3.61 9.10
CA ILE A 57 -4.88 -4.67 8.37
C ILE A 57 -4.66 -5.90 9.26
N SER A 58 -4.14 -5.68 10.47
CA SER A 58 -3.85 -6.77 11.40
C SER A 58 -5.11 -7.51 11.84
N THR A 59 -6.15 -6.77 12.22
CA THR A 59 -7.44 -7.37 12.65
C THR A 59 -8.10 -8.14 11.50
N TYR A 60 -8.14 -7.56 10.30
CA TYR A 60 -8.69 -8.21 9.12
C TYR A 60 -7.94 -9.50 8.76
N SER A 61 -6.61 -9.51 8.90
CA SER A 61 -5.76 -10.66 8.56
C SER A 61 -5.98 -11.87 9.48
N LEU A 62 -6.51 -11.67 10.68
CA LEU A 62 -6.90 -12.77 11.57
C LEU A 62 -8.21 -13.47 11.15
N GLY A 63 -9.02 -12.85 10.28
CA GLY A 63 -10.30 -13.39 9.86
C GLY A 63 -11.18 -13.76 11.05
N ARG A 64 -11.65 -15.01 11.12
CA ARG A 64 -12.49 -15.51 12.22
C ARG A 64 -11.82 -15.51 13.60
N TYR A 65 -10.49 -15.47 13.65
CA TYR A 65 -9.73 -15.42 14.90
C TYR A 65 -9.56 -14.00 15.46
N SER A 66 -10.10 -12.98 14.79
CA SER A 66 -9.98 -11.58 15.23
C SER A 66 -10.57 -11.33 16.62
N THR A 67 -11.64 -12.03 16.97
CA THR A 67 -12.30 -11.96 18.30
C THR A 67 -11.47 -12.58 19.41
N SER A 68 -10.54 -13.47 19.09
CA SER A 68 -9.63 -14.12 20.05
C SER A 68 -8.41 -13.26 20.40
N LEU A 69 -8.17 -12.16 19.65
CA LEU A 69 -7.05 -11.26 19.90
C LEU A 69 -7.29 -10.41 21.16
N GLN A 70 -6.58 -10.74 22.22
CA GLN A 70 -6.68 -10.03 23.49
C GLN A 70 -6.12 -8.61 23.38
N LYS A 71 -6.69 -7.68 24.16
CA LYS A 71 -6.29 -6.27 24.16
C LYS A 71 -4.79 -6.08 24.42
N VAL A 72 -4.24 -6.88 25.34
CA VAL A 72 -2.81 -6.84 25.70
C VAL A 72 -1.89 -7.33 24.58
N GLN A 73 -2.38 -8.20 23.68
CA GLN A 73 -1.61 -8.73 22.55
C GLN A 73 -1.57 -7.78 21.35
N LYS A 74 -2.55 -6.86 21.22
CA LYS A 74 -2.69 -5.98 20.03
C LYS A 74 -1.42 -5.25 19.65
N PRO A 75 -0.71 -4.55 20.55
CA PRO A 75 0.49 -3.80 20.17
C PRO A 75 1.60 -4.70 19.61
N ARG A 76 1.79 -5.86 20.23
CA ARG A 76 2.79 -6.84 19.79
C ARG A 76 2.39 -7.48 18.46
N PHE A 77 1.11 -7.79 18.27
CA PHE A 77 0.60 -8.32 17.02
C PHE A 77 0.72 -7.34 15.86
N HIS A 78 0.32 -6.07 16.05
CA HIS A 78 0.47 -5.03 15.01
C HIS A 78 1.94 -4.85 14.59
N ARG A 79 2.86 -4.90 15.54
CA ARG A 79 4.31 -4.84 15.26
C ARG A 79 4.77 -6.07 14.46
N ALA A 80 4.33 -7.26 14.84
CA ALA A 80 4.66 -8.50 14.14
C ALA A 80 4.17 -8.49 12.70
N VAL A 81 2.92 -8.05 12.46
CA VAL A 81 2.37 -7.90 11.12
C VAL A 81 3.18 -6.90 10.29
N ALA A 82 3.50 -5.74 10.86
CA ALA A 82 4.31 -4.74 10.16
C ALA A 82 5.71 -5.28 9.79
N THR A 83 6.35 -6.03 10.68
CA THR A 83 7.65 -6.66 10.44
C THR A 83 7.57 -7.72 9.35
N TYR A 84 6.55 -8.58 9.39
CA TYR A 84 6.30 -9.56 8.35
C TYR A 84 6.11 -8.90 6.97
N MET A 85 5.23 -7.92 6.86
CA MET A 85 5.01 -7.18 5.62
C MET A 85 6.31 -6.54 5.10
N ALA A 86 7.09 -5.92 5.98
CA ALA A 86 8.37 -5.30 5.62
C ALA A 86 9.38 -6.33 5.10
N ARG A 87 9.44 -7.51 5.69
CA ARG A 87 10.31 -8.60 5.26
C ARG A 87 9.91 -9.14 3.88
N VAL A 88 8.61 -9.36 3.65
CA VAL A 88 8.08 -9.79 2.35
C VAL A 88 8.44 -8.80 1.26
N LEU A 89 8.24 -7.50 1.50
CA LEU A 89 8.60 -6.45 0.54
C LEU A 89 10.11 -6.37 0.30
N ALA A 90 10.93 -6.51 1.34
CA ALA A 90 12.39 -6.49 1.21
C ALA A 90 12.91 -7.70 0.41
N MET A 91 12.31 -8.88 0.59
CA MET A 91 12.65 -10.07 -0.21
C MET A 91 12.28 -9.85 -1.68
N GLY A 92 11.04 -9.45 -1.97
CA GLY A 92 10.57 -9.22 -3.35
C GLY A 92 11.27 -8.04 -4.04
N SER A 93 11.81 -7.07 -3.30
CA SER A 93 12.51 -5.92 -3.91
C SER A 93 13.77 -6.29 -4.68
N ARG A 94 14.33 -7.46 -4.43
CA ARG A 94 15.53 -7.96 -5.13
C ARG A 94 15.23 -8.51 -6.52
N ASP A 95 13.97 -8.87 -6.77
CA ASP A 95 13.55 -9.52 -8.01
C ASP A 95 13.17 -8.52 -9.10
N TYR A 96 12.98 -7.24 -8.75
CA TYR A 96 12.49 -6.22 -9.66
C TYR A 96 13.30 -4.94 -9.59
N THR A 97 13.67 -4.39 -10.75
CA THR A 97 14.26 -3.06 -10.85
C THR A 97 13.24 -2.11 -11.47
N ILE A 98 12.81 -1.11 -10.70
CA ILE A 98 11.82 -0.11 -11.11
C ILE A 98 12.53 0.99 -11.91
N ALA A 99 12.12 1.17 -13.17
CA ALA A 99 12.62 2.23 -14.04
C ALA A 99 11.90 3.56 -13.75
N LYS A 100 10.57 3.54 -13.73
CA LYS A 100 9.73 4.70 -13.42
C LYS A 100 8.36 4.26 -12.88
N TYR A 101 7.62 5.22 -12.33
CA TYR A 101 6.20 5.04 -12.00
C TYR A 101 5.40 6.28 -12.37
N GLU A 102 4.11 6.09 -12.58
CA GLU A 102 3.14 7.16 -12.88
C GLU A 102 1.94 7.00 -11.95
N ILE A 103 1.53 8.09 -11.29
CA ILE A 103 0.34 8.10 -10.44
C ILE A 103 -0.81 8.68 -11.25
N GLY A 104 -1.87 7.92 -11.36
CA GLY A 104 -3.10 8.30 -12.04
C GLY A 104 -4.10 8.99 -11.11
N GLU A 105 -5.36 8.92 -11.50
CA GLU A 105 -6.46 9.58 -10.81
C GLU A 105 -7.01 8.75 -9.64
N ALA A 106 -7.72 9.45 -8.74
CA ALA A 106 -8.45 8.84 -7.65
C ALA A 106 -9.89 8.52 -8.07
N THR A 107 -10.37 7.35 -7.68
CA THR A 107 -11.78 6.96 -7.76
C THR A 107 -12.32 6.79 -6.34
N VAL A 108 -13.45 7.43 -6.05
CA VAL A 108 -14.15 7.28 -4.77
C VAL A 108 -15.31 6.32 -4.98
N ASP A 109 -15.36 5.26 -4.19
CA ASP A 109 -16.45 4.29 -4.25
C ASP A 109 -17.67 4.71 -3.42
N LYS A 110 -18.74 3.88 -3.47
CA LYS A 110 -19.99 4.14 -2.74
C LYS A 110 -19.81 4.16 -1.22
N ASN A 111 -18.77 3.53 -0.70
CA ASN A 111 -18.46 3.46 0.73
C ASN A 111 -17.51 4.60 1.17
N LYS A 112 -17.24 5.57 0.29
CA LYS A 112 -16.25 6.64 0.46
C LYS A 112 -14.81 6.15 0.60
N ASP A 113 -14.54 4.90 0.26
CA ASP A 113 -13.19 4.39 0.12
C ASP A 113 -12.57 4.97 -1.17
N VAL A 114 -11.29 5.30 -1.11
CA VAL A 114 -10.59 5.92 -2.23
C VAL A 114 -9.61 4.93 -2.82
N ILE A 115 -9.69 4.73 -4.14
CA ILE A 115 -8.71 3.96 -4.89
C ILE A 115 -7.96 4.91 -5.81
N VAL A 116 -6.64 4.98 -5.64
CA VAL A 116 -5.75 5.68 -6.57
C VAL A 116 -5.07 4.63 -7.43
N ASN A 117 -5.07 4.82 -8.74
CA ASN A 117 -4.38 3.92 -9.66
C ASN A 117 -3.00 4.47 -10.01
N SER A 118 -2.06 3.59 -10.23
CA SER A 118 -0.73 3.92 -10.71
C SER A 118 -0.19 2.85 -11.65
N LYS A 119 0.86 3.19 -12.39
CA LYS A 119 1.62 2.25 -13.23
C LYS A 119 3.06 2.23 -12.78
N VAL A 120 3.63 1.04 -12.71
CA VAL A 120 5.05 0.82 -12.42
C VAL A 120 5.67 0.15 -13.63
N TYR A 121 6.77 0.72 -14.11
CA TYR A 121 7.51 0.25 -15.27
C TYR A 121 8.84 -0.33 -14.79
N LEU A 122 9.12 -1.57 -15.14
CA LEU A 122 10.38 -2.22 -14.82
C LEU A 122 11.42 -1.97 -15.91
N VAL A 123 12.69 -2.07 -15.54
CA VAL A 123 13.83 -1.98 -16.48
C VAL A 123 13.74 -3.08 -17.55
N THR A 124 13.12 -4.21 -17.23
CA THR A 124 12.88 -5.33 -18.17
C THR A 124 11.82 -5.02 -19.24
N GLY A 125 11.16 -3.84 -19.19
CA GLY A 125 10.06 -3.45 -20.08
C GLY A 125 8.67 -3.88 -19.63
N GLN A 126 8.56 -4.69 -18.59
CA GLN A 126 7.26 -5.07 -18.02
C GLN A 126 6.60 -3.88 -17.31
N THR A 127 5.26 -3.83 -17.40
CA THR A 127 4.45 -2.78 -16.76
C THR A 127 3.39 -3.42 -15.87
N TYR A 128 3.25 -2.91 -14.65
CA TYR A 128 2.24 -3.33 -13.70
C TYR A 128 1.31 -2.18 -13.33
N SER A 129 0.01 -2.45 -13.30
CA SER A 129 -0.98 -1.55 -12.73
C SER A 129 -1.05 -1.81 -11.22
N VAL A 130 -1.00 -0.73 -10.43
CA VAL A 130 -1.07 -0.79 -8.97
C VAL A 130 -2.27 0.02 -8.50
N GLY A 131 -3.18 -0.61 -7.76
CA GLY A 131 -4.31 0.05 -7.11
C GLY A 131 -4.02 0.25 -5.62
N TRP A 132 -4.13 1.49 -5.14
CA TRP A 132 -3.93 1.88 -3.76
C TRP A 132 -5.29 2.07 -3.11
N HIS A 133 -5.67 1.19 -2.20
CA HIS A 133 -6.89 1.31 -1.42
C HIS A 133 -6.62 2.13 -0.17
N LEU A 134 -7.26 3.29 -0.08
CA LEU A 134 -7.04 4.28 0.97
C LEU A 134 -8.28 4.43 1.83
N VAL A 135 -8.07 4.64 3.12
CA VAL A 135 -9.10 4.99 4.10
C VAL A 135 -8.72 6.29 4.81
N TRP A 136 -9.73 7.03 5.24
CA TRP A 136 -9.53 8.24 6.03
C TRP A 136 -9.56 7.89 7.52
N ARG A 137 -8.48 8.20 8.23
CA ARG A 137 -8.33 7.91 9.66
C ARG A 137 -7.70 9.10 10.39
N ASN A 138 -8.36 9.60 11.42
CA ASN A 138 -7.82 10.64 12.30
C ASN A 138 -7.24 11.83 11.53
N GLY A 139 -7.99 12.37 10.57
CA GLY A 139 -7.60 13.55 9.80
C GLY A 139 -6.56 13.33 8.69
N ARG A 140 -6.28 12.06 8.31
CA ARG A 140 -5.31 11.73 7.25
C ARG A 140 -5.67 10.45 6.50
N TYR A 141 -5.15 10.31 5.30
CA TYR A 141 -5.22 9.05 4.58
C TYR A 141 -4.27 8.01 5.19
N LYS A 142 -4.69 6.75 5.13
CA LYS A 142 -3.91 5.55 5.41
C LYS A 142 -4.10 4.55 4.29
N VAL A 143 -3.06 3.77 4.01
CA VAL A 143 -3.14 2.66 3.07
C VAL A 143 -3.74 1.46 3.79
N ARG A 144 -4.88 0.98 3.29
CA ARG A 144 -5.57 -0.21 3.76
C ARG A 144 -5.14 -1.46 3.01
N ASP A 145 -4.94 -1.33 1.68
CA ASP A 145 -4.51 -2.44 0.83
C ASP A 145 -3.83 -1.92 -0.45
N ILE A 146 -3.05 -2.78 -1.08
CA ILE A 146 -2.43 -2.54 -2.38
C ILE A 146 -2.73 -3.72 -3.29
N ARG A 147 -3.21 -3.44 -4.50
CA ARG A 147 -3.44 -4.43 -5.54
C ARG A 147 -2.40 -4.28 -6.65
N VAL A 148 -1.71 -5.37 -6.96
CA VAL A 148 -0.84 -5.46 -8.15
C VAL A 148 -1.49 -6.42 -9.16
N ILE A 149 -1.56 -7.71 -8.87
CA ILE A 149 -2.32 -8.71 -9.63
C ILE A 149 -3.60 -9.05 -8.86
N PHE A 150 -3.49 -9.15 -7.54
CA PHE A 150 -4.58 -9.34 -6.57
C PHE A 150 -4.36 -8.40 -5.37
N TRP A 151 -5.38 -8.24 -4.52
CA TRP A 151 -5.24 -7.49 -3.27
C TRP A 151 -4.34 -8.23 -2.30
N LEU A 152 -3.31 -7.55 -1.76
CA LEU A 152 -2.27 -8.18 -0.93
C LEU A 152 -2.80 -8.58 0.46
N ILE A 153 -3.67 -7.78 1.04
CA ILE A 153 -4.16 -8.04 2.42
C ILE A 153 -5.12 -9.24 2.49
N PRO A 154 -6.04 -9.48 1.53
CA PRO A 154 -6.76 -10.76 1.45
C PRO A 154 -5.86 -11.99 1.34
N GLN A 155 -4.77 -11.92 0.59
CA GLN A 155 -3.78 -12.99 0.51
C GLN A 155 -3.13 -13.25 1.87
N GLN A 156 -2.66 -12.20 2.53
CA GLN A 156 -2.10 -12.29 3.88
C GLN A 156 -3.08 -12.89 4.88
N LYS A 157 -4.37 -12.52 4.80
CA LYS A 157 -5.42 -13.13 5.64
C LYS A 157 -5.51 -14.63 5.41
N SER A 158 -5.49 -15.09 4.16
CA SER A 158 -5.53 -16.53 3.84
C SER A 158 -4.38 -17.28 4.48
N GLU A 159 -3.18 -16.74 4.42
CA GLU A 159 -1.98 -17.33 5.04
C GLU A 159 -2.08 -17.37 6.57
N PHE A 160 -2.51 -16.30 7.21
CA PHE A 160 -2.63 -16.23 8.67
C PHE A 160 -3.73 -17.17 9.18
N VAL A 161 -4.89 -17.21 8.52
CA VAL A 161 -5.97 -18.11 8.88
C VAL A 161 -5.55 -19.58 8.69
N SER A 162 -4.84 -19.89 7.62
CA SER A 162 -4.30 -21.24 7.40
C SER A 162 -3.31 -21.66 8.51
N PHE A 163 -2.41 -20.74 8.90
CA PHE A 163 -1.51 -20.98 10.02
C PHE A 163 -2.28 -21.22 11.32
N LEU A 164 -3.24 -20.35 11.65
CA LEU A 164 -4.04 -20.49 12.88
C LEU A 164 -4.89 -21.76 12.90
N ASN A 165 -5.43 -22.19 11.75
CA ASN A 165 -6.12 -23.48 11.65
C ASN A 165 -5.22 -24.66 12.01
N LYS A 166 -3.93 -24.60 11.62
CA LYS A 166 -2.95 -25.65 11.90
C LYS A 166 -2.53 -25.69 13.38
N TYR A 167 -2.64 -24.56 14.07
CA TYR A 167 -2.13 -24.39 15.44
C TYR A 167 -3.23 -23.96 16.42
N ASP A 168 -4.43 -24.51 16.28
CA ASP A 168 -5.58 -24.35 17.20
C ASP A 168 -5.92 -22.90 17.57
N GLY A 169 -5.69 -21.95 16.65
CA GLY A 169 -5.97 -20.54 16.86
C GLY A 169 -4.96 -19.81 17.76
N ASP A 170 -3.79 -20.38 18.01
CA ASP A 170 -2.76 -19.77 18.87
C ASP A 170 -2.15 -18.51 18.23
N ILE A 171 -2.68 -17.34 18.63
CA ILE A 171 -2.21 -16.04 18.17
C ILE A 171 -0.78 -15.74 18.65
N ASN A 172 -0.37 -16.20 19.83
CA ASN A 172 0.99 -15.98 20.29
C ASN A 172 2.00 -16.73 19.42
N ARG A 173 1.65 -17.93 18.99
CA ARG A 173 2.46 -18.71 18.05
C ARG A 173 2.56 -18.03 16.69
N LEU A 174 1.46 -17.45 16.20
CA LEU A 174 1.49 -16.64 14.99
C LEU A 174 2.41 -15.42 15.15
N ILE A 175 2.30 -14.67 16.26
CA ILE A 175 3.16 -13.51 16.55
C ILE A 175 4.65 -13.90 16.49
N VAL A 176 5.02 -15.02 17.09
CA VAL A 176 6.41 -15.52 17.06
C VAL A 176 6.84 -15.83 15.64
N ALA A 177 6.02 -16.54 14.87
CA ALA A 177 6.31 -16.88 13.47
C ALA A 177 6.46 -15.65 12.57
N LEU A 178 5.68 -14.59 12.81
CA LEU A 178 5.75 -13.34 12.03
C LEU A 178 7.00 -12.50 12.37
N LEU A 179 7.54 -12.62 13.57
CA LEU A 179 8.75 -11.92 14.00
C LEU A 179 10.04 -12.62 13.54
N GLY A 180 9.96 -13.91 13.29
CA GLY A 180 10.95 -14.83 12.75
C GLY A 180 12.01 -14.92 12.54
#